data_448f02defd2d11f6a2d932f80ab08b3f
#
_entry.id   448f02defd2d11f6a2d932f80ab08b3f
#
_cell.length_a   1.000
_cell.length_b   1.000
_cell.length_c   1.000
_cell.angle_alpha   90.00
_cell.angle_beta   90.00
_cell.angle_gamma   90.00
#
_symmetry.space_group_name_H-M   'P 1'
#
loop_
_entity.id
_entity.type
_entity.pdbx_description
1 polymer ?
#
loop_
_entity_poly.entity_id
_entity_poly.type
_entity_poly.pdbx_seq_one_letter_code
_entity_poly.pdbx_strand_id
1 'polypeptide(L)'
;MELIFTANSPGEVSTWLAPTLRAVKERAPGAVTTVFLVPCAFATGAEADVVRAMPEADRAFGPGDYWRVALGLRRFAWAGGRRPSRAALLYLGGDLVHAAALARRLRVPALAYLERGSRWSRRFAEVLVPDERARRSVLRRGEADQRIAVVGDLMVDAVRGGAGRRRLAAEWGLDPQKPIVALFPGSRPYEIRLTIRFFLRAMELLRADHPDAQCVISLSAYGTPDLLRGSDEDALEGTSVTVEAAGGRWRVTTQRGLTAVAVQGRPYDVMGAADMALTVPGSNTAEMAAAGLPMVVVLPMNLVEKIPLPGAAQYAERLPLVGKRLKRNLVYKRAAAMPFVAWPNRKANEAVVPEVRGVLRPEDVALEAVQLLGDAKRRAAMSRRLRDVMGPGGAAGRVAERLLAAAEAAGGAKSGVPKAGADGAGDGP
;
A
#
# COMPACT_ATOMS: atom_id res chain seq x y z
N MET A 1 15.39 -21.23 -11.50
CA MET A 1 15.31 -20.50 -10.20
C MET A 1 13.84 -20.27 -9.88
N GLU A 2 13.45 -20.45 -8.62
CA GLU A 2 12.08 -20.10 -8.18
C GLU A 2 12.15 -19.23 -6.94
N LEU A 3 11.53 -18.05 -7.00
CA LEU A 3 11.51 -17.06 -5.95
C LEU A 3 10.10 -16.99 -5.33
N ILE A 4 10.04 -17.08 -4.01
CA ILE A 4 8.80 -17.19 -3.26
C ILE A 4 8.58 -15.88 -2.50
N PHE A 5 7.36 -15.36 -2.55
CA PHE A 5 6.97 -14.12 -1.89
C PHE A 5 5.80 -14.37 -0.94
N THR A 6 5.78 -13.68 0.18
CA THR A 6 4.60 -13.62 1.04
C THR A 6 4.09 -12.20 1.16
N ALA A 7 2.80 -12.02 1.00
CA ALA A 7 2.06 -10.77 1.19
C ALA A 7 0.67 -11.09 1.75
N ASN A 8 -0.14 -10.09 2.14
CA ASN A 8 -1.47 -10.39 2.63
C ASN A 8 -2.53 -9.31 2.38
N SER A 9 -2.20 -8.03 2.45
CA SER A 9 -3.16 -6.94 2.35
C SER A 9 -3.08 -6.21 1.01
N PRO A 10 -4.16 -5.54 0.58
CA PRO A 10 -4.15 -4.74 -0.65
C PRO A 10 -3.00 -3.75 -0.74
N GLY A 11 -2.70 -3.06 0.38
CA GLY A 11 -1.60 -2.10 0.45
C GLY A 11 -0.24 -2.75 0.19
N GLU A 12 0.06 -3.88 0.85
CA GLU A 12 1.32 -4.59 0.66
C GLU A 12 1.47 -5.17 -0.76
N VAL A 13 0.36 -5.65 -1.33
CA VAL A 13 0.34 -6.16 -2.70
C VAL A 13 0.68 -5.05 -3.71
N SER A 14 0.10 -3.87 -3.57
CA SER A 14 0.33 -2.76 -4.50
C SER A 14 1.66 -2.04 -4.27
N THR A 15 2.05 -1.85 -2.99
CA THR A 15 3.18 -0.97 -2.65
C THR A 15 4.51 -1.69 -2.48
N TRP A 16 4.51 -2.98 -2.13
CA TRP A 16 5.74 -3.75 -1.89
C TRP A 16 5.91 -4.92 -2.86
N LEU A 17 4.86 -5.73 -3.05
CA LEU A 17 4.95 -6.90 -3.90
C LEU A 17 5.09 -6.53 -5.39
N ALA A 18 4.20 -5.71 -5.93
CA ALA A 18 4.19 -5.37 -7.35
C ALA A 18 5.51 -4.75 -7.85
N PRO A 19 6.09 -3.71 -7.19
CA PRO A 19 7.37 -3.16 -7.63
C PRO A 19 8.53 -4.17 -7.51
N THR A 20 8.49 -5.04 -6.49
CA THR A 20 9.52 -6.07 -6.28
C THR A 20 9.46 -7.14 -7.37
N LEU A 21 8.26 -7.62 -7.72
CA LEU A 21 8.09 -8.59 -8.81
C LEU A 21 8.59 -8.04 -10.14
N ARG A 22 8.25 -6.78 -10.49
CA ARG A 22 8.78 -6.10 -11.68
C ARG A 22 10.31 -6.07 -11.68
N ALA A 23 10.91 -5.61 -10.59
CA ALA A 23 12.36 -5.52 -10.47
C ALA A 23 13.05 -6.88 -10.56
N VAL A 24 12.43 -7.95 -10.09
CA VAL A 24 12.91 -9.33 -10.25
C VAL A 24 12.84 -9.78 -11.71
N LYS A 25 11.70 -9.55 -12.39
CA LYS A 25 11.54 -9.94 -13.80
C LYS A 25 12.45 -9.16 -14.73
N GLU A 26 12.73 -7.89 -14.44
CA GLU A 26 13.71 -7.08 -15.19
C GLU A 26 15.13 -7.65 -15.08
N ARG A 27 15.54 -8.14 -13.90
CA ARG A 27 16.90 -8.67 -13.65
C ARG A 27 17.06 -10.15 -13.99
N ALA A 28 16.01 -10.91 -13.83
CA ALA A 28 15.98 -12.36 -14.05
C ALA A 28 14.67 -12.79 -14.72
N PRO A 29 14.49 -12.50 -16.04
CA PRO A 29 13.24 -12.79 -16.76
C PRO A 29 12.83 -14.27 -16.69
N GLY A 30 13.80 -15.18 -16.62
CA GLY A 30 13.56 -16.63 -16.52
C GLY A 30 13.31 -17.15 -15.09
N ALA A 31 13.32 -16.30 -14.05
CA ALA A 31 12.98 -16.70 -12.70
C ALA A 31 11.46 -16.89 -12.58
N VAL A 32 11.04 -18.01 -11.98
CA VAL A 32 9.64 -18.25 -11.62
C VAL A 32 9.32 -17.52 -10.32
N THR A 33 8.29 -16.71 -10.33
CA THR A 33 7.80 -15.96 -9.19
C THR A 33 6.53 -16.61 -8.64
N THR A 34 6.59 -17.03 -7.37
CA THR A 34 5.49 -17.71 -6.68
C THR A 34 5.06 -16.90 -5.47
N VAL A 35 3.82 -16.43 -5.45
CA VAL A 35 3.27 -15.60 -4.37
C VAL A 35 2.34 -16.42 -3.49
N PHE A 36 2.56 -16.36 -2.18
CA PHE A 36 1.63 -16.86 -1.16
C PHE A 36 0.97 -15.68 -0.45
N LEU A 37 -0.34 -15.59 -0.56
CA LEU A 37 -1.13 -14.71 0.28
C LEU A 37 -1.39 -15.40 1.61
N VAL A 38 -0.76 -14.89 2.67
CA VAL A 38 -0.87 -15.46 4.00
C VAL A 38 -2.14 -14.97 4.70
N PRO A 39 -2.69 -15.72 5.68
CA PRO A 39 -3.88 -15.32 6.41
C PRO A 39 -3.77 -13.93 7.02
N CYS A 40 -4.80 -13.10 6.85
CA CYS A 40 -4.89 -11.75 7.38
C CYS A 40 -6.32 -11.42 7.77
N ALA A 41 -6.49 -10.79 8.93
CA ALA A 41 -7.79 -10.29 9.39
C ALA A 41 -8.32 -9.11 8.55
N PHE A 42 -7.46 -8.47 7.75
CA PHE A 42 -7.77 -7.29 6.94
C PHE A 42 -7.84 -7.60 5.43
N ALA A 43 -7.75 -8.88 5.06
CA ALA A 43 -7.88 -9.30 3.67
C ALA A 43 -9.32 -9.07 3.16
N THR A 44 -9.44 -8.59 1.94
CA THR A 44 -10.73 -8.39 1.26
C THR A 44 -11.23 -9.69 0.59
N GLY A 45 -10.32 -10.65 0.37
CA GLY A 45 -10.56 -11.88 -0.39
C GLY A 45 -10.22 -11.77 -1.88
N ALA A 46 -10.09 -10.56 -2.43
CA ALA A 46 -9.79 -10.33 -3.84
C ALA A 46 -8.29 -10.24 -4.16
N GLU A 47 -7.41 -10.24 -3.14
CA GLU A 47 -5.98 -10.09 -3.33
C GLU A 47 -5.37 -11.17 -4.22
N ALA A 48 -5.90 -12.40 -4.13
CA ALA A 48 -5.44 -13.51 -4.95
C ALA A 48 -5.69 -13.29 -6.45
N ASP A 49 -6.84 -12.71 -6.78
CA ASP A 49 -7.21 -12.41 -8.17
C ASP A 49 -6.40 -11.24 -8.71
N VAL A 50 -6.16 -10.22 -7.88
CA VAL A 50 -5.28 -9.09 -8.21
C VAL A 50 -3.87 -9.59 -8.51
N VAL A 51 -3.30 -10.46 -7.67
CA VAL A 51 -1.95 -11.01 -7.90
C VAL A 51 -1.92 -11.90 -9.14
N ARG A 52 -2.94 -12.72 -9.40
CA ARG A 52 -3.03 -13.55 -10.62
C ARG A 52 -3.10 -12.71 -11.89
N ALA A 53 -3.63 -11.51 -11.81
CA ALA A 53 -3.70 -10.58 -12.94
C ALA A 53 -2.37 -9.83 -13.20
N MET A 54 -1.37 -9.94 -12.31
CA MET A 54 -0.06 -9.35 -12.50
C MET A 54 0.77 -10.19 -13.48
N PRO A 55 1.28 -9.63 -14.58
CA PRO A 55 2.08 -10.37 -15.56
C PRO A 55 3.40 -10.89 -14.99
N GLU A 56 3.89 -10.26 -13.91
CA GLU A 56 5.13 -10.65 -13.24
C GLU A 56 4.93 -11.77 -12.19
N ALA A 57 3.70 -12.17 -11.88
CA ALA A 57 3.39 -13.25 -10.93
C ALA A 57 3.05 -14.54 -11.69
N ASP A 58 4.01 -15.46 -11.82
CA ASP A 58 3.77 -16.71 -12.53
C ASP A 58 2.79 -17.62 -11.79
N ARG A 59 2.76 -17.53 -10.46
CA ARG A 59 1.93 -18.39 -9.60
C ARG A 59 1.44 -17.62 -8.37
N ALA A 60 0.15 -17.74 -8.05
CA ALA A 60 -0.44 -17.15 -6.86
C ALA A 60 -1.28 -18.16 -6.07
N PHE A 61 -1.03 -18.25 -4.78
CA PHE A 61 -1.69 -19.14 -3.83
C PHE A 61 -2.41 -18.33 -2.76
N GLY A 62 -3.67 -18.66 -2.51
CA GLY A 62 -4.46 -18.02 -1.47
C GLY A 62 -4.18 -18.58 -0.06
N PRO A 63 -4.85 -18.01 0.98
CA PRO A 63 -4.66 -18.43 2.37
C PRO A 63 -4.96 -19.91 2.64
N GLY A 64 -5.93 -20.48 1.94
CA GLY A 64 -6.25 -21.92 2.04
C GLY A 64 -5.12 -22.81 1.55
N ASP A 65 -4.48 -22.46 0.43
CA ASP A 65 -3.33 -23.19 -0.09
C ASP A 65 -2.10 -23.03 0.80
N TYR A 66 -1.91 -21.82 1.35
CA TYR A 66 -0.85 -21.56 2.34
C TYR A 66 -0.94 -22.56 3.50
N TRP A 67 -2.11 -22.73 4.13
CA TRP A 67 -2.29 -23.66 5.24
C TRP A 67 -2.00 -25.10 4.85
N ARG A 68 -2.47 -25.55 3.69
CA ARG A 68 -2.22 -26.91 3.19
C ARG A 68 -0.73 -27.20 3.03
N VAL A 69 0.04 -26.22 2.54
CA VAL A 69 1.50 -26.35 2.38
C VAL A 69 2.22 -26.21 3.71
N ALA A 70 1.93 -25.20 4.51
CA ALA A 70 2.60 -24.90 5.77
C ALA A 70 2.45 -26.01 6.81
N LEU A 71 1.24 -26.61 6.90
CA LEU A 71 0.97 -27.75 7.78
C LEU A 71 1.40 -29.12 7.21
N GLY A 72 1.90 -29.14 5.97
CA GLY A 72 2.34 -30.39 5.33
C GLY A 72 1.22 -31.28 4.82
N LEU A 73 -0.03 -30.80 4.80
CA LEU A 73 -1.20 -31.52 4.30
C LEU A 73 -1.13 -31.70 2.76
N ARG A 74 -0.38 -30.83 2.08
CA ARG A 74 -0.08 -30.91 0.66
C ARG A 74 1.40 -30.67 0.41
N ARG A 75 2.03 -31.49 -0.43
CA ARG A 75 3.38 -31.19 -0.92
C ARG A 75 3.33 -29.97 -1.84
N PHE A 76 4.26 -29.04 -1.66
CA PHE A 76 4.41 -27.92 -2.57
C PHE A 76 4.93 -28.44 -3.91
N ALA A 77 4.16 -28.19 -4.98
CA ALA A 77 4.58 -28.51 -6.33
C ALA A 77 5.42 -27.35 -6.88
N TRP A 78 6.74 -27.55 -6.98
CA TRP A 78 7.64 -26.61 -7.65
C TRP A 78 7.31 -26.49 -9.12
N ALA A 79 7.52 -25.34 -9.74
CA ALA A 79 7.17 -25.10 -11.13
C ALA A 79 7.81 -26.10 -12.11
N GLY A 80 9.04 -26.52 -11.84
CA GLY A 80 9.75 -27.55 -12.62
C GLY A 80 9.56 -28.98 -12.12
N GLY A 81 8.54 -29.28 -11.31
CA GLY A 81 8.26 -30.61 -10.76
C GLY A 81 9.18 -31.02 -9.60
N ARG A 82 10.40 -30.51 -9.56
CA ARG A 82 11.41 -30.74 -8.50
C ARG A 82 11.84 -29.42 -7.87
N ARG A 83 12.27 -29.49 -6.61
CA ARG A 83 12.86 -28.33 -5.93
C ARG A 83 14.08 -27.83 -6.70
N PRO A 84 14.10 -26.57 -7.18
CA PRO A 84 15.26 -26.04 -7.88
C PRO A 84 16.44 -25.89 -6.90
N SER A 85 17.65 -25.96 -7.43
CA SER A 85 18.87 -25.67 -6.65
C SER A 85 18.87 -24.22 -6.14
N ARG A 86 18.38 -23.29 -6.95
CA ARG A 86 18.30 -21.86 -6.66
C ARG A 86 16.86 -21.48 -6.30
N ALA A 87 16.62 -21.26 -5.01
CA ALA A 87 15.34 -20.80 -4.50
C ALA A 87 15.53 -20.00 -3.21
N ALA A 88 14.77 -18.92 -3.04
CA ALA A 88 14.73 -18.10 -1.84
C ALA A 88 13.31 -17.58 -1.59
N LEU A 89 13.01 -17.16 -0.35
CA LEU A 89 11.75 -16.56 0.05
C LEU A 89 11.99 -15.11 0.48
N LEU A 90 11.10 -14.21 0.05
CA LEU A 90 11.03 -12.83 0.52
C LEU A 90 9.69 -12.59 1.22
N TYR A 91 9.77 -12.15 2.47
CA TYR A 91 8.63 -11.64 3.20
C TYR A 91 8.41 -10.17 2.85
N LEU A 92 7.21 -9.85 2.38
CA LEU A 92 6.75 -8.49 2.06
C LEU A 92 5.48 -8.10 2.81
N GLY A 93 4.91 -8.98 3.62
CA GLY A 93 3.71 -8.65 4.39
C GLY A 93 3.08 -9.84 5.09
N GLY A 94 2.14 -9.53 5.98
CA GLY A 94 1.50 -10.48 6.85
C GLY A 94 2.20 -10.65 8.19
N ASP A 95 1.92 -11.75 8.87
CA ASP A 95 2.68 -12.10 10.08
C ASP A 95 3.95 -12.85 9.68
N LEU A 96 5.08 -12.41 10.21
CA LEU A 96 6.41 -13.01 9.98
C LEU A 96 6.47 -14.51 10.32
N VAL A 97 5.64 -14.98 11.25
CA VAL A 97 5.59 -16.40 11.61
C VAL A 97 5.18 -17.26 10.41
N HIS A 98 4.28 -16.76 9.57
CA HIS A 98 3.84 -17.47 8.37
C HIS A 98 4.96 -17.63 7.34
N ALA A 99 5.70 -16.55 7.08
CA ALA A 99 6.84 -16.60 6.17
C ALA A 99 7.96 -17.50 6.69
N ALA A 100 8.27 -17.43 8.00
CA ALA A 100 9.27 -18.29 8.64
C ALA A 100 8.87 -19.78 8.60
N ALA A 101 7.59 -20.11 8.84
CA ALA A 101 7.07 -21.46 8.75
C ALA A 101 7.17 -22.00 7.31
N LEU A 102 6.78 -21.18 6.32
CA LEU A 102 6.85 -21.55 4.92
C LEU A 102 8.30 -21.76 4.46
N ALA A 103 9.22 -20.85 4.79
CA ALA A 103 10.63 -20.96 4.46
C ALA A 103 11.26 -22.25 5.03
N ARG A 104 10.96 -22.56 6.30
CA ARG A 104 11.39 -23.81 6.95
C ARG A 104 10.81 -25.03 6.24
N ARG A 105 9.52 -25.01 5.90
CA ARG A 105 8.83 -26.11 5.22
C ARG A 105 9.40 -26.39 3.85
N LEU A 106 9.70 -25.34 3.10
CA LEU A 106 10.28 -25.42 1.76
C LEU A 106 11.80 -25.58 1.78
N ARG A 107 12.43 -25.42 2.93
CA ARG A 107 13.89 -25.49 3.15
C ARG A 107 14.66 -24.51 2.28
N VAL A 108 14.18 -23.25 2.19
CA VAL A 108 14.81 -22.17 1.44
C VAL A 108 15.29 -21.07 2.37
N PRO A 109 16.38 -20.35 2.02
CA PRO A 109 16.74 -19.13 2.73
C PRO A 109 15.62 -18.10 2.59
N ALA A 110 15.43 -17.30 3.62
CA ALA A 110 14.39 -16.27 3.64
C ALA A 110 14.97 -14.92 4.01
N LEU A 111 14.52 -13.89 3.31
CA LEU A 111 14.75 -12.49 3.60
C LEU A 111 13.44 -11.86 4.07
N ALA A 112 13.54 -10.79 4.88
CA ALA A 112 12.37 -10.07 5.35
C ALA A 112 12.52 -8.57 5.13
N TYR A 113 11.55 -7.94 4.46
CA TYR A 113 11.44 -6.48 4.40
C TYR A 113 10.58 -5.99 5.57
N LEU A 114 11.15 -5.14 6.44
CA LEU A 114 10.54 -4.73 7.70
C LEU A 114 10.61 -3.23 7.93
N GLU A 115 9.48 -2.60 8.25
CA GLU A 115 9.42 -1.23 8.76
C GLU A 115 9.68 -1.13 10.27
N ARG A 116 9.54 -2.25 10.98
CA ARG A 116 9.71 -2.34 12.45
C ARG A 116 10.31 -3.67 12.84
N GLY A 117 11.10 -3.64 13.92
CA GLY A 117 11.71 -4.85 14.48
C GLY A 117 10.69 -5.83 15.05
N SER A 118 10.93 -7.13 14.83
CA SER A 118 10.12 -8.24 15.33
C SER A 118 11.05 -9.29 15.96
N ARG A 119 10.52 -10.05 16.94
CA ARG A 119 11.23 -11.21 17.51
C ARG A 119 11.46 -12.33 16.49
N TRP A 120 10.67 -12.37 15.44
CA TRP A 120 10.76 -13.36 14.38
C TRP A 120 11.83 -13.04 13.34
N SER A 121 12.38 -11.81 13.31
CA SER A 121 13.41 -11.40 12.35
C SER A 121 14.63 -12.32 12.35
N ARG A 122 15.01 -12.87 13.52
CA ARG A 122 16.14 -13.81 13.68
C ARG A 122 16.01 -15.12 12.89
N ARG A 123 14.81 -15.42 12.36
CA ARG A 123 14.55 -16.61 11.52
C ARG A 123 14.88 -16.38 10.04
N PHE A 124 15.19 -15.14 9.67
CA PHE A 124 15.52 -14.76 8.30
C PHE A 124 17.03 -14.61 8.13
N ALA A 125 17.53 -14.93 6.96
CA ALA A 125 18.96 -14.83 6.64
C ALA A 125 19.42 -13.36 6.62
N GLU A 126 18.54 -12.46 6.14
CA GLU A 126 18.79 -11.03 6.07
C GLU A 126 17.50 -10.25 6.32
N VAL A 127 17.62 -9.08 6.93
CA VAL A 127 16.54 -8.13 7.19
C VAL A 127 16.76 -6.87 6.36
N LEU A 128 15.85 -6.59 5.46
CA LEU A 128 15.85 -5.43 4.61
C LEU A 128 14.96 -4.35 5.21
N VAL A 129 15.40 -3.12 5.26
CA VAL A 129 14.65 -2.02 5.90
C VAL A 129 14.60 -0.79 5.00
N PRO A 130 13.52 0.02 5.09
CA PRO A 130 13.38 1.22 4.27
C PRO A 130 14.35 2.34 4.61
N ASP A 131 14.70 2.50 5.88
CA ASP A 131 15.49 3.63 6.36
C ASP A 131 16.22 3.32 7.68
N GLU A 132 17.05 4.27 8.14
CA GLU A 132 17.79 4.18 9.40
C GLU A 132 16.90 4.15 10.65
N ARG A 133 15.69 4.68 10.58
CA ARG A 133 14.71 4.59 11.69
C ARG A 133 14.22 3.16 11.86
N ALA A 134 13.89 2.50 10.76
CA ALA A 134 13.51 1.09 10.76
C ALA A 134 14.69 0.22 11.20
N ARG A 135 15.93 0.48 10.72
CA ARG A 135 17.15 -0.21 11.14
C ARG A 135 17.32 -0.13 12.67
N ARG A 136 17.26 1.07 13.25
CA ARG A 136 17.32 1.25 14.71
C ARG A 136 16.22 0.47 15.45
N SER A 137 15.02 0.37 14.87
CA SER A 137 13.92 -0.41 15.45
C SER A 137 14.21 -1.93 15.45
N VAL A 138 14.85 -2.43 14.40
CA VAL A 138 15.25 -3.84 14.26
C VAL A 138 16.38 -4.15 15.24
N LEU A 139 17.40 -3.31 15.32
CA LEU A 139 18.52 -3.44 16.28
C LEU A 139 18.03 -3.51 17.75
N ARG A 140 17.08 -2.63 18.12
CA ARG A 140 16.48 -2.66 19.49
C ARG A 140 15.77 -3.98 19.83
N ARG A 141 15.43 -4.80 18.84
CA ARG A 141 14.86 -6.16 19.03
C ARG A 141 15.93 -7.23 19.06
N GLY A 142 17.21 -6.85 19.03
CA GLY A 142 18.36 -7.73 19.18
C GLY A 142 18.76 -8.46 17.90
N GLU A 143 18.47 -7.90 16.74
CA GLU A 143 19.04 -8.39 15.48
C GLU A 143 20.49 -7.93 15.35
N ALA A 144 21.33 -8.78 14.73
CA ALA A 144 22.72 -8.45 14.47
C ALA A 144 22.83 -7.46 13.30
N ASP A 145 23.65 -6.42 13.46
CA ASP A 145 23.75 -5.31 12.50
C ASP A 145 24.17 -5.77 11.09
N GLN A 146 25.09 -6.71 11.00
CA GLN A 146 25.57 -7.26 9.72
C GLN A 146 24.48 -8.00 8.92
N ARG A 147 23.32 -8.28 9.53
CA ARG A 147 22.17 -8.92 8.89
C ARG A 147 21.10 -7.92 8.45
N ILE A 148 21.35 -6.64 8.63
CA ILE A 148 20.39 -5.59 8.31
C ILE A 148 20.93 -4.75 7.16
N ALA A 149 20.17 -4.66 6.07
CA ALA A 149 20.48 -3.79 4.94
C ALA A 149 19.42 -2.70 4.76
N VAL A 150 19.84 -1.44 4.67
CA VAL A 150 18.98 -0.32 4.30
C VAL A 150 18.83 -0.32 2.79
N VAL A 151 17.64 -0.66 2.30
CA VAL A 151 17.37 -0.82 0.87
C VAL A 151 16.49 0.30 0.30
N GLY A 152 15.93 1.18 1.14
CA GLY A 152 14.99 2.22 0.72
C GLY A 152 13.53 1.76 0.81
N ASP A 153 12.64 2.69 0.52
CA ASP A 153 11.20 2.47 0.66
C ASP A 153 10.60 1.96 -0.66
N LEU A 154 10.08 0.74 -0.65
CA LEU A 154 9.46 0.08 -1.80
C LEU A 154 8.25 0.86 -2.35
N MET A 155 7.57 1.63 -1.50
CA MET A 155 6.42 2.45 -1.89
C MET A 155 6.81 3.53 -2.90
N VAL A 156 8.04 4.06 -2.81
CA VAL A 156 8.54 5.05 -3.78
C VAL A 156 8.61 4.45 -5.20
N ASP A 157 9.00 3.19 -5.30
CA ASP A 157 9.10 2.49 -6.59
C ASP A 157 7.73 2.04 -7.12
N ALA A 158 6.76 1.81 -6.22
CA ALA A 158 5.38 1.47 -6.60
C ALA A 158 4.70 2.60 -7.38
N VAL A 159 4.96 3.85 -6.97
CA VAL A 159 4.33 5.04 -7.54
C VAL A 159 4.97 5.48 -8.87
N ARG A 160 6.15 4.95 -9.20
CA ARG A 160 6.85 5.28 -10.46
C ARG A 160 6.17 4.60 -11.66
N GLY A 161 5.96 5.38 -12.73
CA GLY A 161 5.59 4.85 -14.03
C GLY A 161 4.15 5.04 -14.47
N GLY A 162 3.41 6.00 -13.89
CA GLY A 162 2.11 6.41 -14.39
C GLY A 162 2.20 7.01 -15.81
N ALA A 163 1.15 6.86 -16.60
CA ALA A 163 1.04 7.54 -17.89
C ALA A 163 1.07 9.07 -17.68
N GLY A 164 1.73 9.81 -18.59
CA GLY A 164 1.88 11.26 -18.44
C GLY A 164 0.54 12.00 -18.36
N ARG A 165 0.49 13.10 -17.59
CA ARG A 165 -0.72 13.92 -17.33
C ARG A 165 -1.55 14.22 -18.58
N ARG A 166 -0.91 14.61 -19.71
CA ARG A 166 -1.63 14.94 -20.95
C ARG A 166 -2.44 13.75 -21.47
N ARG A 167 -1.84 12.55 -21.46
CA ARG A 167 -2.52 11.34 -21.91
C ARG A 167 -3.67 10.97 -20.99
N LEU A 168 -3.46 11.02 -19.68
CA LEU A 168 -4.48 10.68 -18.69
C LEU A 168 -5.64 11.67 -18.69
N ALA A 169 -5.35 12.97 -18.78
CA ALA A 169 -6.38 13.99 -18.85
C ALA A 169 -7.24 13.81 -20.12
N ALA A 170 -6.64 13.60 -21.28
CA ALA A 170 -7.35 13.33 -22.52
C ALA A 170 -8.20 12.05 -22.42
N GLU A 171 -7.64 10.97 -21.87
CA GLU A 171 -8.35 9.72 -21.61
C GLU A 171 -9.59 9.95 -20.74
N TRP A 172 -9.51 10.83 -19.74
CA TRP A 172 -10.59 11.10 -18.79
C TRP A 172 -11.54 12.22 -19.22
N GLY A 173 -11.29 12.86 -20.37
CA GLY A 173 -12.06 13.98 -20.86
C GLY A 173 -11.83 15.27 -20.05
N LEU A 174 -10.64 15.41 -19.49
CA LEU A 174 -10.19 16.58 -18.73
C LEU A 174 -9.21 17.40 -19.58
N ASP A 175 -9.15 18.70 -19.29
CA ASP A 175 -8.16 19.60 -19.90
C ASP A 175 -6.85 19.55 -19.09
N PRO A 176 -5.72 19.13 -19.69
CA PRO A 176 -4.44 19.05 -19.00
C PRO A 176 -3.83 20.41 -18.63
N GLN A 177 -4.35 21.51 -19.17
CA GLN A 177 -3.90 22.87 -18.87
C GLN A 177 -4.63 23.47 -17.65
N LYS A 178 -5.77 22.90 -17.26
CA LYS A 178 -6.56 23.35 -16.12
C LYS A 178 -6.18 22.60 -14.84
N PRO A 179 -6.34 23.20 -13.65
CA PRO A 179 -6.08 22.52 -12.40
C PRO A 179 -6.92 21.25 -12.23
N ILE A 180 -6.28 20.16 -11.79
CA ILE A 180 -6.95 18.89 -11.48
C ILE A 180 -6.80 18.61 -9.98
N VAL A 181 -7.92 18.54 -9.28
CA VAL A 181 -8.00 18.16 -7.87
C VAL A 181 -8.46 16.71 -7.77
N ALA A 182 -7.66 15.87 -7.09
CA ALA A 182 -7.98 14.48 -6.88
C ALA A 182 -8.68 14.25 -5.53
N LEU A 183 -9.75 13.47 -5.51
CA LEU A 183 -10.41 13.03 -4.30
C LEU A 183 -10.07 11.58 -4.00
N PHE A 184 -9.53 11.33 -2.81
CA PHE A 184 -9.22 9.99 -2.28
C PHE A 184 -10.08 9.73 -1.04
N PRO A 185 -11.31 9.29 -1.21
CA PRO A 185 -12.28 9.17 -0.11
C PRO A 185 -12.00 7.98 0.82
N GLY A 186 -10.98 7.21 0.54
CA GLY A 186 -10.58 6.02 1.29
C GLY A 186 -10.46 4.79 0.40
N SER A 187 -9.94 3.71 0.99
CA SER A 187 -9.76 2.42 0.29
C SER A 187 -10.85 1.39 0.65
N ARG A 188 -11.53 1.58 1.77
CA ARG A 188 -12.58 0.68 2.26
C ARG A 188 -13.97 1.16 1.87
N PRO A 189 -14.91 0.25 1.57
CA PRO A 189 -16.27 0.61 1.16
C PRO A 189 -16.95 1.60 2.09
N TYR A 190 -16.83 1.43 3.41
CA TYR A 190 -17.46 2.33 4.39
C TYR A 190 -16.80 3.73 4.40
N GLU A 191 -15.47 3.83 4.20
CA GLU A 191 -14.78 5.12 4.12
C GLU A 191 -15.30 5.92 2.92
N ILE A 192 -15.31 5.30 1.73
CA ILE A 192 -15.80 5.92 0.50
C ILE A 192 -17.24 6.41 0.68
N ARG A 193 -18.12 5.53 1.16
CA ARG A 193 -19.55 5.85 1.33
C ARG A 193 -19.78 7.01 2.29
N LEU A 194 -18.99 7.12 3.35
CA LEU A 194 -19.14 8.15 4.37
C LEU A 194 -18.53 9.50 3.97
N THR A 195 -17.51 9.52 3.11
CA THR A 195 -16.73 10.75 2.86
C THR A 195 -16.95 11.36 1.47
N ILE A 196 -17.43 10.58 0.50
CA ILE A 196 -17.47 11.04 -0.90
C ILE A 196 -18.35 12.28 -1.10
N ARG A 197 -19.56 12.31 -0.54
CA ARG A 197 -20.48 13.46 -0.66
C ARG A 197 -19.92 14.72 0.00
N PHE A 198 -19.24 14.55 1.12
CA PHE A 198 -18.56 15.61 1.84
C PHE A 198 -17.42 16.22 1.00
N PHE A 199 -16.57 15.38 0.41
CA PHE A 199 -15.49 15.85 -0.47
C PHE A 199 -16.02 16.52 -1.73
N LEU A 200 -17.07 15.98 -2.33
CA LEU A 200 -17.71 16.63 -3.49
C LEU A 200 -18.28 17.99 -3.12
N ARG A 201 -18.86 18.13 -1.92
CA ARG A 201 -19.35 19.44 -1.44
C ARG A 201 -18.19 20.42 -1.20
N ALA A 202 -17.08 19.98 -0.62
CA ALA A 202 -15.89 20.81 -0.48
C ALA A 202 -15.32 21.22 -1.86
N MET A 203 -15.38 20.32 -2.86
CA MET A 203 -14.97 20.65 -4.23
C MET A 203 -15.90 21.64 -4.92
N GLU A 204 -17.22 21.58 -4.69
CA GLU A 204 -18.16 22.60 -5.16
C GLU A 204 -17.81 23.99 -4.64
N LEU A 205 -17.48 24.07 -3.35
CA LEU A 205 -17.06 25.32 -2.69
C LEU A 205 -15.72 25.83 -3.24
N LEU A 206 -14.74 24.92 -3.41
CA LEU A 206 -13.46 25.28 -4.03
C LEU A 206 -13.63 25.90 -5.41
N ARG A 207 -14.57 25.39 -6.22
CA ARG A 207 -14.83 25.91 -7.55
C ARG A 207 -15.45 27.31 -7.58
N ALA A 208 -15.96 27.82 -6.48
CA ALA A 208 -16.39 29.20 -6.39
C ALA A 208 -15.22 30.20 -6.58
N ASP A 209 -14.05 29.84 -6.02
CA ASP A 209 -12.81 30.62 -6.15
C ASP A 209 -11.93 30.17 -7.32
N HIS A 210 -12.01 28.89 -7.72
CA HIS A 210 -11.28 28.29 -8.82
C HIS A 210 -12.22 27.62 -9.83
N PRO A 211 -12.97 28.37 -10.64
CA PRO A 211 -14.02 27.82 -11.52
C PRO A 211 -13.52 26.86 -12.58
N ASP A 212 -12.24 26.97 -12.97
CA ASP A 212 -11.58 26.06 -13.91
C ASP A 212 -11.08 24.74 -13.28
N ALA A 213 -11.16 24.61 -11.96
CA ALA A 213 -10.70 23.40 -11.28
C ALA A 213 -11.56 22.18 -11.66
N GLN A 214 -10.90 21.14 -12.12
CA GLN A 214 -11.49 19.86 -12.51
C GLN A 214 -11.34 18.85 -11.39
N CYS A 215 -12.27 17.89 -11.32
CA CYS A 215 -12.32 16.91 -10.25
C CYS A 215 -12.15 15.49 -10.78
N VAL A 216 -11.20 14.73 -10.21
CA VAL A 216 -11.06 13.30 -10.44
C VAL A 216 -11.18 12.55 -9.13
N ILE A 217 -11.95 11.46 -9.11
CA ILE A 217 -12.12 10.59 -7.93
C ILE A 217 -11.32 9.32 -8.14
N SER A 218 -10.42 9.01 -7.21
CA SER A 218 -9.74 7.73 -7.16
C SER A 218 -10.59 6.72 -6.41
N LEU A 219 -11.22 5.81 -7.15
CA LEU A 219 -11.95 4.68 -6.59
C LEU A 219 -10.99 3.49 -6.45
N SER A 220 -10.95 2.86 -5.28
CA SER A 220 -10.10 1.70 -5.05
C SER A 220 -10.49 0.55 -5.99
N ALA A 221 -9.55 -0.36 -6.29
CA ALA A 221 -9.82 -1.54 -7.11
C ALA A 221 -10.92 -2.45 -6.50
N TYR A 222 -11.12 -2.34 -5.20
CA TYR A 222 -12.12 -3.10 -4.42
C TYR A 222 -13.44 -2.35 -4.22
N GLY A 223 -13.52 -1.10 -4.68
CA GLY A 223 -14.73 -0.28 -4.60
C GLY A 223 -15.68 -0.56 -5.73
N THR A 224 -17.00 -0.39 -5.49
CA THR A 224 -18.02 -0.44 -6.52
C THR A 224 -18.54 0.97 -6.83
N PRO A 225 -19.06 1.24 -8.04
CA PRO A 225 -19.62 2.56 -8.39
C PRO A 225 -20.73 3.04 -7.45
N ASP A 226 -21.49 2.11 -6.88
CA ASP A 226 -22.58 2.46 -5.94
C ASP A 226 -22.09 3.15 -4.68
N LEU A 227 -20.84 2.93 -4.28
CA LEU A 227 -20.23 3.62 -3.14
C LEU A 227 -20.11 5.13 -3.39
N LEU A 228 -20.01 5.55 -4.66
CA LEU A 228 -19.92 6.95 -5.05
C LEU A 228 -21.25 7.71 -4.84
N ARG A 229 -22.37 7.00 -4.66
CA ARG A 229 -23.64 7.62 -4.30
C ARG A 229 -23.65 8.15 -2.85
N GLY A 230 -22.72 7.66 -2.01
CA GLY A 230 -22.66 8.00 -0.60
C GLY A 230 -23.76 7.34 0.23
N SER A 231 -23.97 7.86 1.45
CA SER A 231 -25.02 7.43 2.37
C SER A 231 -25.98 8.60 2.64
N ASP A 232 -27.27 8.30 2.72
CA ASP A 232 -28.27 9.29 3.13
C ASP A 232 -28.32 9.52 4.64
N GLU A 233 -27.69 8.61 5.43
CA GLU A 233 -27.52 8.73 6.87
C GLU A 233 -26.28 9.54 7.29
N ASP A 234 -25.83 10.48 6.47
CA ASP A 234 -24.55 11.13 6.65
C ASP A 234 -24.50 12.03 7.89
N ALA A 235 -23.54 11.71 8.79
CA ALA A 235 -23.12 12.59 9.86
C ALA A 235 -22.30 13.80 9.34
N LEU A 236 -22.00 13.83 8.04
CA LEU A 236 -21.33 14.90 7.34
C LEU A 236 -22.27 15.59 6.39
N GLU A 237 -22.21 16.91 6.36
CA GLU A 237 -22.86 17.71 5.32
C GLU A 237 -22.29 17.33 3.96
N GLY A 238 -23.15 16.97 3.00
CA GLY A 238 -22.75 16.50 1.69
C GLY A 238 -23.65 17.06 0.59
N THR A 239 -23.38 16.63 -0.64
CA THR A 239 -24.19 16.96 -1.82
C THR A 239 -24.76 15.70 -2.43
N SER A 240 -26.00 15.73 -2.89
CA SER A 240 -26.61 14.61 -3.63
C SER A 240 -25.94 14.43 -4.98
N VAL A 241 -25.80 13.19 -5.42
CA VAL A 241 -25.06 12.84 -6.64
C VAL A 241 -25.82 11.85 -7.51
N THR A 242 -25.62 11.97 -8.84
CA THR A 242 -25.91 10.93 -9.82
C THR A 242 -24.61 10.29 -10.30
N VAL A 243 -24.63 8.99 -10.56
CA VAL A 243 -23.48 8.21 -11.02
C VAL A 243 -23.87 7.47 -12.29
N GLU A 244 -23.16 7.75 -13.38
CA GLU A 244 -23.40 7.19 -14.70
C GLU A 244 -22.15 6.51 -15.25
N ALA A 245 -22.31 5.38 -15.94
CA ALA A 245 -21.20 4.76 -16.63
C ALA A 245 -20.81 5.57 -17.87
N ALA A 246 -19.52 5.78 -18.08
CA ALA A 246 -18.98 6.57 -19.19
C ALA A 246 -17.66 5.96 -19.71
N GLY A 247 -17.75 5.04 -20.67
CA GLY A 247 -16.58 4.50 -21.38
C GLY A 247 -15.53 3.84 -20.45
N GLY A 248 -15.94 2.92 -19.59
CA GLY A 248 -15.06 2.20 -18.64
C GLY A 248 -14.71 3.01 -17.37
N ARG A 249 -15.37 4.14 -17.17
CA ARG A 249 -15.27 5.04 -16.02
C ARG A 249 -16.66 5.43 -15.57
N TRP A 250 -16.74 6.24 -14.50
CA TRP A 250 -18.00 6.79 -14.04
C TRP A 250 -17.96 8.32 -14.03
N ARG A 251 -19.03 8.92 -14.50
CA ARG A 251 -19.30 10.33 -14.35
C ARG A 251 -20.12 10.51 -13.08
N VAL A 252 -19.66 11.35 -12.18
CA VAL A 252 -20.36 11.72 -10.95
C VAL A 252 -20.78 13.17 -11.08
N THR A 253 -22.09 13.43 -11.06
CA THR A 253 -22.64 14.78 -11.16
C THR A 253 -23.38 15.11 -9.89
N THR A 254 -23.02 16.24 -9.27
CA THR A 254 -23.70 16.72 -8.07
C THR A 254 -24.95 17.53 -8.42
N GLN A 255 -25.87 17.65 -7.48
CA GLN A 255 -27.09 18.46 -7.64
C GLN A 255 -26.79 19.94 -7.99
N ARG A 256 -25.61 20.45 -7.63
CA ARG A 256 -25.17 21.83 -7.91
C ARG A 256 -24.32 21.95 -9.19
N GLY A 257 -24.29 20.92 -10.02
CA GLY A 257 -23.67 20.95 -11.34
C GLY A 257 -22.16 20.70 -11.37
N LEU A 258 -21.52 20.29 -10.27
CA LEU A 258 -20.15 19.80 -10.33
C LEU A 258 -20.14 18.44 -11.03
N THR A 259 -19.29 18.30 -12.04
CA THR A 259 -19.02 17.00 -12.69
C THR A 259 -17.61 16.54 -12.33
N ALA A 260 -17.49 15.30 -11.87
CA ALA A 260 -16.24 14.62 -11.58
C ALA A 260 -16.14 13.30 -12.34
N VAL A 261 -14.92 12.90 -12.66
CA VAL A 261 -14.63 11.58 -13.28
C VAL A 261 -14.11 10.64 -12.22
N ALA A 262 -14.74 9.48 -12.02
CA ALA A 262 -14.25 8.45 -11.12
C ALA A 262 -13.49 7.38 -11.91
N VAL A 263 -12.25 7.10 -11.46
CA VAL A 263 -11.30 6.18 -12.07
C VAL A 263 -11.02 5.06 -11.06
N GLN A 264 -11.28 3.82 -11.45
CA GLN A 264 -11.12 2.65 -10.56
C GLN A 264 -9.77 1.97 -10.75
N GLY A 265 -9.13 1.60 -9.63
CA GLY A 265 -7.95 0.73 -9.62
C GLY A 265 -6.67 1.36 -10.18
N ARG A 266 -6.66 2.67 -10.45
CA ARG A 266 -5.52 3.39 -11.03
C ARG A 266 -5.07 4.57 -10.16
N PRO A 267 -4.81 4.37 -8.86
CA PRO A 267 -4.51 5.47 -7.93
C PRO A 267 -3.24 6.25 -8.34
N TYR A 268 -2.22 5.58 -8.86
CA TYR A 268 -0.96 6.23 -9.23
C TYR A 268 -1.09 7.10 -10.50
N ASP A 269 -1.97 6.70 -11.43
CA ASP A 269 -2.30 7.53 -12.58
C ASP A 269 -3.04 8.81 -12.13
N VAL A 270 -3.99 8.67 -11.18
CA VAL A 270 -4.69 9.82 -10.59
C VAL A 270 -3.71 10.74 -9.86
N MET A 271 -2.78 10.18 -9.07
CA MET A 271 -1.73 10.95 -8.40
C MET A 271 -0.81 11.68 -9.38
N GLY A 272 -0.45 11.03 -10.50
CA GLY A 272 0.42 11.62 -11.51
C GLY A 272 -0.23 12.71 -12.37
N ALA A 273 -1.57 12.71 -12.46
CA ALA A 273 -2.32 13.70 -13.23
C ALA A 273 -2.75 14.93 -12.42
N ALA A 274 -2.89 14.81 -11.09
CA ALA A 274 -3.44 15.83 -10.23
C ALA A 274 -2.41 16.89 -9.79
N ASP A 275 -2.89 18.11 -9.52
CA ASP A 275 -2.11 19.19 -8.91
C ASP A 275 -2.12 19.14 -7.39
N MET A 276 -3.20 18.63 -6.82
CA MET A 276 -3.34 18.36 -5.39
C MET A 276 -4.43 17.32 -5.13
N ALA A 277 -4.45 16.82 -3.90
CA ALA A 277 -5.46 15.85 -3.45
C ALA A 277 -6.17 16.30 -2.16
N LEU A 278 -7.45 15.89 -2.03
CA LEU A 278 -8.17 15.81 -0.76
C LEU A 278 -8.25 14.33 -0.37
N THR A 279 -7.83 13.99 0.84
CA THR A 279 -7.72 12.59 1.24
C THR A 279 -8.01 12.36 2.71
N VAL A 280 -8.46 11.16 3.06
CA VAL A 280 -8.52 10.69 4.45
C VAL A 280 -7.16 10.13 4.90
N PRO A 281 -6.86 10.09 6.21
CA PRO A 281 -5.65 9.43 6.71
C PRO A 281 -5.61 7.95 6.33
N GLY A 282 -4.45 7.49 5.86
CA GLY A 282 -4.25 6.09 5.45
C GLY A 282 -2.90 5.89 4.76
N SER A 283 -2.65 4.69 4.23
CA SER A 283 -1.45 4.38 3.43
C SER A 283 -1.35 5.22 2.16
N ASN A 284 -2.49 5.63 1.59
CA ASN A 284 -2.56 6.53 0.45
C ASN A 284 -1.81 7.85 0.66
N THR A 285 -1.74 8.38 1.91
CA THR A 285 -0.96 9.58 2.21
C THR A 285 0.55 9.37 2.06
N ALA A 286 1.04 8.15 2.27
CA ALA A 286 2.43 7.80 2.00
C ALA A 286 2.67 7.61 0.49
N GLU A 287 1.72 7.01 -0.22
CA GLU A 287 1.78 6.86 -1.69
C GLU A 287 1.79 8.23 -2.39
N MET A 288 0.91 9.15 -1.97
CA MET A 288 0.91 10.54 -2.45
C MET A 288 2.22 11.26 -2.14
N ALA A 289 2.78 11.03 -0.93
CA ALA A 289 4.07 11.60 -0.56
C ALA A 289 5.19 11.06 -1.49
N ALA A 290 5.19 9.77 -1.81
CA ALA A 290 6.11 9.17 -2.75
C ALA A 290 5.95 9.75 -4.18
N ALA A 291 4.71 10.02 -4.61
CA ALA A 291 4.41 10.73 -5.85
C ALA A 291 4.86 12.20 -5.81
N GLY A 292 5.04 12.76 -4.63
CA GLY A 292 5.23 14.19 -4.41
C GLY A 292 3.96 15.01 -4.71
N LEU A 293 2.78 14.41 -4.53
CA LEU A 293 1.50 15.07 -4.74
C LEU A 293 1.12 15.89 -3.50
N PRO A 294 0.99 17.23 -3.61
CA PRO A 294 0.44 18.06 -2.55
C PRO A 294 -0.94 17.58 -2.12
N MET A 295 -1.22 17.59 -0.82
CA MET A 295 -2.50 17.08 -0.33
C MET A 295 -2.98 17.83 0.91
N VAL A 296 -4.30 17.84 1.10
CA VAL A 296 -4.97 18.18 2.37
C VAL A 296 -5.50 16.87 2.97
N VAL A 297 -5.06 16.55 4.18
CA VAL A 297 -5.50 15.35 4.89
C VAL A 297 -6.65 15.70 5.82
N VAL A 298 -7.79 15.03 5.65
CA VAL A 298 -9.05 15.36 6.31
C VAL A 298 -9.44 14.25 7.27
N LEU A 299 -9.53 14.56 8.56
CA LEU A 299 -9.97 13.63 9.60
C LEU A 299 -11.26 14.14 10.27
N PRO A 300 -12.44 13.84 9.68
CA PRO A 300 -13.71 14.27 10.25
C PRO A 300 -14.08 13.41 11.46
N MET A 301 -14.03 14.02 12.63
CA MET A 301 -14.38 13.37 13.89
C MET A 301 -15.90 13.12 14.02
N ASN A 302 -16.71 13.76 13.19
CA ASN A 302 -18.14 13.50 12.99
C ASN A 302 -18.43 12.01 12.67
N LEU A 303 -17.46 11.32 12.03
CA LEU A 303 -17.60 9.92 11.58
C LEU A 303 -17.10 8.90 12.57
N VAL A 304 -16.52 9.30 13.70
CA VAL A 304 -15.88 8.39 14.67
C VAL A 304 -16.81 7.29 15.15
N GLU A 305 -18.09 7.60 15.32
CA GLU A 305 -19.08 6.60 15.75
C GLU A 305 -19.38 5.54 14.67
N LYS A 306 -19.20 5.89 13.39
CA LYS A 306 -19.49 5.02 12.24
C LYS A 306 -18.27 4.20 11.78
N ILE A 307 -17.04 4.56 12.20
CA ILE A 307 -15.82 3.84 11.86
C ILE A 307 -15.68 2.58 12.72
N PRO A 308 -15.59 1.37 12.15
CA PRO A 308 -15.38 0.14 12.91
C PRO A 308 -14.07 0.19 13.70
N LEU A 309 -14.09 -0.24 14.96
CA LEU A 309 -12.88 -0.37 15.75
C LEU A 309 -12.11 -1.64 15.33
N PRO A 310 -10.77 -1.57 15.17
CA PRO A 310 -9.99 -2.76 14.82
C PRO A 310 -9.82 -3.72 16.00
N GLY A 311 -9.77 -5.03 15.68
CA GLY A 311 -9.42 -6.09 16.63
C GLY A 311 -10.49 -6.35 17.71
N ALA A 312 -10.04 -6.74 18.90
CA ALA A 312 -10.93 -7.09 20.02
C ALA A 312 -11.84 -5.94 20.49
N ALA A 313 -11.47 -4.69 20.19
CA ALA A 313 -12.27 -3.52 20.54
C ALA A 313 -13.65 -3.47 19.82
N GLN A 314 -13.83 -4.17 18.69
CA GLN A 314 -15.12 -4.31 18.03
C GLN A 314 -16.16 -5.03 18.89
N TYR A 315 -15.74 -5.91 19.81
CA TYR A 315 -16.66 -6.59 20.73
C TYR A 315 -17.20 -5.66 21.82
N ALA A 316 -16.47 -4.59 22.16
CA ALA A 316 -16.94 -3.57 23.09
C ALA A 316 -18.10 -2.72 22.52
N GLU A 317 -18.23 -2.66 21.17
CA GLU A 317 -19.35 -1.96 20.51
C GLU A 317 -20.71 -2.63 20.76
N ARG A 318 -20.72 -3.93 21.11
CA ARG A 318 -21.93 -4.70 21.39
C ARG A 318 -22.54 -4.43 22.77
N LEU A 319 -21.86 -3.65 23.62
CA LEU A 319 -22.40 -3.26 24.93
C LEU A 319 -23.46 -2.15 24.77
N PRO A 320 -24.73 -2.39 25.13
CA PRO A 320 -25.78 -1.41 24.99
C PRO A 320 -25.54 -0.20 25.90
N LEU A 321 -25.89 1.01 25.41
CA LEU A 321 -25.88 2.31 26.11
C LEU A 321 -24.50 2.93 26.46
N VAL A 322 -23.48 2.13 26.75
CA VAL A 322 -22.15 2.64 27.18
C VAL A 322 -21.12 2.60 26.03
N GLY A 323 -21.26 1.66 25.10
CA GLY A 323 -20.28 1.39 24.05
C GLY A 323 -20.01 2.59 23.13
N LYS A 324 -21.04 3.30 22.66
CA LYS A 324 -20.90 4.43 21.73
C LYS A 324 -20.20 5.63 22.36
N ARG A 325 -20.57 6.01 23.61
CA ARG A 325 -19.94 7.12 24.33
C ARG A 325 -18.48 6.81 24.70
N LEU A 326 -18.21 5.59 25.14
CA LEU A 326 -16.86 5.13 25.47
C LEU A 326 -15.98 5.08 24.22
N LYS A 327 -16.49 4.54 23.11
CA LYS A 327 -15.84 4.54 21.80
C LYS A 327 -15.47 5.96 21.37
N ARG A 328 -16.44 6.88 21.38
CA ARG A 328 -16.23 8.27 21.02
C ARG A 328 -15.11 8.89 21.85
N ASN A 329 -15.19 8.83 23.16
CA ASN A 329 -14.20 9.40 24.06
C ASN A 329 -12.81 8.79 23.88
N LEU A 330 -12.72 7.47 23.68
CA LEU A 330 -11.44 6.78 23.45
C LEU A 330 -10.81 7.19 22.13
N VAL A 331 -11.61 7.25 21.05
CA VAL A 331 -11.10 7.64 19.72
C VAL A 331 -10.73 9.12 19.69
N TYR A 332 -11.55 10.00 20.32
CA TYR A 332 -11.22 11.42 20.45
C TYR A 332 -9.91 11.62 21.23
N LYS A 333 -9.76 10.98 22.40
CA LYS A 333 -8.51 11.06 23.17
C LYS A 333 -7.30 10.54 22.38
N ARG A 334 -7.48 9.44 21.63
CA ARG A 334 -6.40 8.86 20.84
C ARG A 334 -6.03 9.71 19.62
N ALA A 335 -7.02 10.26 18.93
CA ALA A 335 -6.80 11.18 17.81
C ALA A 335 -6.18 12.51 18.26
N ALA A 336 -6.62 13.05 19.40
CA ALA A 336 -6.05 14.25 20.01
C ALA A 336 -4.61 14.03 20.53
N ALA A 337 -4.30 12.83 21.01
CA ALA A 337 -2.97 12.47 21.50
C ALA A 337 -1.95 12.25 20.38
N MET A 338 -2.40 12.09 19.12
CA MET A 338 -1.49 11.91 17.97
C MET A 338 -1.10 13.29 17.41
N PRO A 339 0.19 13.67 17.45
CA PRO A 339 0.62 14.95 16.90
C PRO A 339 0.28 15.06 15.41
N PHE A 340 0.42 13.96 14.66
CA PHE A 340 0.13 13.89 13.23
C PHE A 340 -0.62 12.60 12.87
N VAL A 341 -1.53 12.68 11.87
CA VAL A 341 -2.24 11.53 11.31
C VAL A 341 -1.77 11.17 9.90
N ALA A 342 -1.34 12.15 9.11
CA ALA A 342 -0.73 11.93 7.80
C ALA A 342 0.60 11.20 7.93
N TRP A 343 0.82 10.21 7.09
CA TRP A 343 2.05 9.43 7.13
C TRP A 343 3.33 10.29 6.93
N PRO A 344 3.40 11.21 5.94
CA PRO A 344 4.58 12.07 5.76
C PRO A 344 4.85 12.96 6.97
N ASN A 345 3.82 13.53 7.62
CA ASN A 345 3.98 14.34 8.82
C ASN A 345 4.53 13.52 9.98
N ARG A 346 4.03 12.29 10.14
CA ARG A 346 4.53 11.35 11.18
C ARG A 346 5.96 10.91 10.92
N LYS A 347 6.35 10.69 9.66
CA LYS A 347 7.71 10.27 9.29
C LYS A 347 8.71 11.41 9.53
N ALA A 348 8.36 12.61 9.10
CA ALA A 348 9.17 13.81 9.26
C ALA A 348 9.14 14.40 10.68
N ASN A 349 8.11 14.06 11.48
CA ASN A 349 7.78 14.67 12.77
C ASN A 349 7.58 16.20 12.66
N GLU A 350 7.01 16.64 11.55
CA GLU A 350 6.64 18.03 11.25
C GLU A 350 5.41 18.11 10.35
N ALA A 351 4.78 19.27 10.26
CA ALA A 351 3.63 19.50 9.39
C ALA A 351 4.07 19.70 7.92
N VAL A 352 4.38 18.63 7.21
CA VAL A 352 4.70 18.66 5.76
C VAL A 352 3.47 18.96 4.94
N VAL A 353 2.33 18.39 5.32
CA VAL A 353 1.04 18.61 4.69
C VAL A 353 0.01 19.10 5.71
N PRO A 354 -0.96 19.94 5.33
CA PRO A 354 -2.02 20.36 6.20
C PRO A 354 -2.93 19.17 6.59
N GLU A 355 -3.35 19.17 7.86
CA GLU A 355 -4.28 18.22 8.42
C GLU A 355 -5.49 18.95 9.00
N VAL A 356 -6.64 18.86 8.34
CA VAL A 356 -7.90 19.42 8.83
C VAL A 356 -8.59 18.37 9.68
N ARG A 357 -8.70 18.64 11.00
CA ARG A 357 -9.19 17.65 11.99
C ARG A 357 -10.28 18.26 12.86
N GLY A 358 -11.27 17.48 13.20
CA GLY A 358 -12.29 17.87 14.17
C GLY A 358 -13.70 17.54 13.71
N VAL A 359 -14.67 18.23 14.32
CA VAL A 359 -16.04 18.25 13.81
C VAL A 359 -16.04 19.23 12.64
N LEU A 360 -16.03 18.68 11.43
CA LEU A 360 -15.78 19.44 10.21
C LEU A 360 -17.04 19.67 9.41
N ARG A 361 -17.07 20.83 8.74
CA ARG A 361 -17.98 21.14 7.64
C ARG A 361 -17.19 21.19 6.33
N PRO A 362 -17.86 21.07 5.16
CA PRO A 362 -17.19 21.16 3.86
C PRO A 362 -16.40 22.45 3.67
N GLU A 363 -16.86 23.57 4.26
CA GLU A 363 -16.21 24.89 4.22
C GLU A 363 -14.82 24.86 4.84
N ASP A 364 -14.63 24.11 5.93
CA ASP A 364 -13.33 24.00 6.64
C ASP A 364 -12.26 23.35 5.73
N VAL A 365 -12.67 22.36 4.94
CA VAL A 365 -11.80 21.69 3.98
C VAL A 365 -11.59 22.52 2.72
N ALA A 366 -12.66 23.17 2.23
CA ALA A 366 -12.61 24.01 1.04
C ALA A 366 -11.66 25.20 1.24
N LEU A 367 -11.68 25.84 2.41
CA LEU A 367 -10.81 26.96 2.73
C LEU A 367 -9.31 26.59 2.58
N GLU A 368 -8.87 25.47 3.15
CA GLU A 368 -7.49 25.01 3.03
C GLU A 368 -7.16 24.58 1.59
N ALA A 369 -8.11 23.95 0.91
CA ALA A 369 -7.96 23.51 -0.48
C ALA A 369 -7.83 24.69 -1.45
N VAL A 370 -8.63 25.76 -1.29
CA VAL A 370 -8.55 27.01 -2.07
C VAL A 370 -7.18 27.64 -1.91
N GLN A 371 -6.71 27.78 -0.66
CA GLN A 371 -5.39 28.36 -0.39
C GLN A 371 -4.26 27.52 -1.02
N LEU A 372 -4.33 26.20 -0.89
CA LEU A 372 -3.30 25.31 -1.45
C LEU A 372 -3.34 25.32 -2.98
N LEU A 373 -4.54 25.30 -3.61
CA LEU A 373 -4.65 25.32 -5.07
C LEU A 373 -4.22 26.67 -5.65
N GLY A 374 -4.49 27.77 -4.98
CA GLY A 374 -4.09 29.12 -5.39
C GLY A 374 -2.59 29.39 -5.29
N ASP A 375 -1.88 28.73 -4.38
CA ASP A 375 -0.45 28.96 -4.15
C ASP A 375 0.43 27.90 -4.81
N ALA A 376 0.85 28.16 -6.05
CA ALA A 376 1.74 27.28 -6.80
C ALA A 376 3.13 27.12 -6.14
N LYS A 377 3.64 28.16 -5.47
CA LYS A 377 4.93 28.10 -4.75
C LYS A 377 4.85 27.17 -3.55
N ARG A 378 3.78 27.27 -2.76
CA ARG A 378 3.49 26.39 -1.63
C ARG A 378 3.36 24.95 -2.11
N ARG A 379 2.60 24.69 -3.20
CA ARG A 379 2.51 23.32 -3.76
C ARG A 379 3.86 22.78 -4.21
N ALA A 380 4.66 23.57 -4.90
CA ALA A 380 5.99 23.14 -5.34
C ALA A 380 6.94 22.85 -4.17
N ALA A 381 6.91 23.66 -3.14
CA ALA A 381 7.70 23.45 -1.92
C ALA A 381 7.25 22.18 -1.18
N MET A 382 5.94 21.99 -1.01
CA MET A 382 5.35 20.78 -0.41
C MET A 382 5.74 19.54 -1.22
N SER A 383 5.63 19.58 -2.55
CA SER A 383 5.99 18.47 -3.44
C SER A 383 7.46 18.06 -3.29
N ARG A 384 8.39 19.01 -3.19
CA ARG A 384 9.80 18.72 -2.92
C ARG A 384 9.99 18.08 -1.55
N ARG A 385 9.39 18.69 -0.51
CA ARG A 385 9.52 18.19 0.87
C ARG A 385 8.96 16.78 1.03
N LEU A 386 7.84 16.47 0.38
CA LEU A 386 7.26 15.12 0.35
C LEU A 386 8.24 14.09 -0.22
N ARG A 387 8.86 14.40 -1.36
CA ARG A 387 9.87 13.52 -1.97
C ARG A 387 11.11 13.35 -1.11
N ASP A 388 11.57 14.41 -0.43
CA ASP A 388 12.70 14.33 0.50
C ASP A 388 12.39 13.42 1.69
N VAL A 389 11.18 13.51 2.25
CA VAL A 389 10.72 12.67 3.36
C VAL A 389 10.65 11.20 2.96
N MET A 390 10.21 10.92 1.74
CA MET A 390 10.12 9.54 1.24
C MET A 390 11.48 8.95 0.90
N GLY A 391 12.41 9.78 0.43
CA GLY A 391 13.73 9.39 0.00
C GLY A 391 13.79 8.91 -1.47
N PRO A 392 14.98 8.52 -1.92
CA PRO A 392 15.20 8.12 -3.30
C PRO A 392 14.59 6.75 -3.60
N GLY A 393 14.18 6.53 -4.83
CA GLY A 393 13.73 5.22 -5.30
C GLY A 393 14.86 4.22 -5.56
N GLY A 394 14.51 3.10 -6.21
CA GLY A 394 15.43 2.00 -6.51
C GLY A 394 15.49 0.94 -5.39
N ALA A 395 14.60 1.03 -4.41
CA ALA A 395 14.48 0.05 -3.34
C ALA A 395 14.14 -1.35 -3.88
N ALA A 396 13.17 -1.44 -4.80
CA ALA A 396 12.77 -2.71 -5.42
C ALA A 396 13.92 -3.40 -6.13
N GLY A 397 14.78 -2.62 -6.81
CA GLY A 397 16.00 -3.11 -7.44
C GLY A 397 16.97 -3.71 -6.43
N ARG A 398 17.26 -2.99 -5.36
CA ARG A 398 18.16 -3.46 -4.30
C ARG A 398 17.60 -4.70 -3.57
N VAL A 399 16.29 -4.75 -3.34
CA VAL A 399 15.61 -5.92 -2.77
C VAL A 399 15.71 -7.12 -3.71
N ALA A 400 15.47 -6.92 -5.01
CA ALA A 400 15.59 -8.00 -6.00
C ALA A 400 17.02 -8.55 -6.08
N GLU A 401 18.04 -7.70 -6.08
CA GLU A 401 19.46 -8.11 -6.06
C GLU A 401 19.80 -8.99 -4.85
N ARG A 402 19.36 -8.58 -3.65
CA ARG A 402 19.56 -9.36 -2.42
C ARG A 402 18.86 -10.71 -2.47
N LEU A 403 17.62 -10.74 -2.96
CA LEU A 403 16.85 -11.98 -3.09
C LEU A 403 17.48 -12.94 -4.09
N LEU A 404 17.92 -12.43 -5.25
CA LEU A 404 18.61 -13.23 -6.27
C LEU A 404 19.94 -13.81 -5.73
N ALA A 405 20.74 -12.98 -5.06
CA ALA A 405 21.99 -13.42 -4.43
C ALA A 405 21.75 -14.53 -3.38
N ALA A 406 20.72 -14.40 -2.56
CA ALA A 406 20.35 -15.44 -1.59
C ALA A 406 19.93 -16.77 -2.25
N ALA A 407 19.21 -16.68 -3.37
CA ALA A 407 18.81 -17.85 -4.14
C ALA A 407 20.02 -18.54 -4.81
N GLU A 408 20.98 -17.77 -5.32
CA GLU A 408 22.21 -18.28 -5.93
C GLU A 408 23.12 -18.96 -4.89
N ALA A 409 23.34 -18.33 -3.73
CA ALA A 409 24.10 -18.91 -2.63
C ALA A 409 23.54 -20.27 -2.18
N ALA A 410 22.21 -20.41 -2.14
CA ALA A 410 21.55 -21.69 -1.85
C ALA A 410 21.85 -22.78 -2.90
N GLY A 411 22.10 -22.39 -4.14
CA GLY A 411 22.49 -23.29 -5.25
C GLY A 411 23.95 -23.75 -5.14
N GLY A 412 24.86 -22.81 -4.82
CA GLY A 412 26.29 -23.08 -4.69
C GLY A 412 26.65 -24.01 -3.54
N ALA A 413 25.97 -23.88 -2.41
CA ALA A 413 26.19 -24.73 -1.23
C ALA A 413 25.90 -26.23 -1.47
N LYS A 414 25.19 -26.58 -2.56
CA LYS A 414 24.91 -27.99 -2.92
C LYS A 414 25.87 -28.60 -3.93
N SER A 415 26.68 -27.81 -4.61
CA SER A 415 27.66 -28.27 -5.61
C SER A 415 29.02 -28.63 -5.02
N GLY A 416 29.24 -28.37 -3.73
CA GLY A 416 30.52 -28.53 -3.03
C GLY A 416 30.67 -29.80 -2.20
N VAL A 417 29.94 -30.89 -2.46
CA VAL A 417 30.25 -32.19 -1.87
C VAL A 417 31.34 -32.85 -2.73
N PRO A 418 32.57 -33.02 -2.25
CA PRO A 418 33.60 -33.79 -2.97
C PRO A 418 33.06 -35.21 -3.11
N LYS A 419 33.04 -35.76 -4.32
CA LYS A 419 32.98 -37.20 -4.50
C LYS A 419 34.22 -37.77 -3.76
N ALA A 420 33.97 -38.46 -2.68
CA ALA A 420 35.01 -39.29 -2.07
C ALA A 420 35.50 -40.23 -3.17
N GLY A 421 36.77 -40.11 -3.51
CA GLY A 421 37.44 -40.95 -4.46
C GLY A 421 37.40 -42.39 -3.98
N ALA A 422 36.88 -43.25 -4.78
CA ALA A 422 37.13 -44.69 -4.72
C ALA A 422 38.41 -44.90 -5.53
N ASP A 423 39.54 -44.88 -4.84
CA ASP A 423 40.81 -45.38 -5.37
C ASP A 423 41.51 -46.18 -4.27
N GLY A 424 41.79 -47.42 -4.54
CA GLY A 424 42.63 -48.24 -3.72
C GLY A 424 42.39 -49.72 -3.82
N ALA A 425 42.32 -50.26 -5.03
CA ALA A 425 42.69 -51.65 -5.21
C ALA A 425 44.22 -51.70 -5.27
N GLY A 426 44.87 -52.28 -4.27
CA GLY A 426 46.29 -52.58 -4.24
C GLY A 426 46.51 -54.09 -4.12
N ASP A 427 47.03 -54.62 -5.18
CA ASP A 427 47.45 -56.01 -5.29
C ASP A 427 48.51 -56.41 -4.24
N GLY A 428 48.48 -57.67 -3.90
CA GLY A 428 49.29 -58.54 -3.14
C GLY A 428 50.85 -58.47 -3.25
N PRO A 429 51.64 -59.41 -2.77
CA PRO A 429 51.48 -60.86 -2.98
C PRO A 429 51.15 -61.64 -1.72
#